data_4d47cdfb5c4418958b92211c0f5bf79c
#
_entry.id   4d47cdfb5c4418958b92211c0f5bf79c
#
_cell.length_a   1.000
_cell.length_b   1.000
_cell.length_c   1.000
_cell.angle_alpha   90.00
_cell.angle_beta   90.00
_cell.angle_gamma   90.00
#
_symmetry.space_group_name_H-M   'P 1'
#
loop_
_entity.id
_entity.type
_entity.pdbx_description
1 polymer ?
#
loop_
_entity_poly.entity_id
_entity_poly.type
_entity_poly.pdbx_seq_one_letter_code
_entity_poly.pdbx_strand_id
1 'polypeptide(L)'
;MKKERKQTKKPETNFDYTGFEEKAIRDLREGKDLVGKEGILTGMIQRIVNAALEGELDEHLVTQKEIGQKNRRNGHTSKQIDTSMGPVEIHPPRDRESSFEPQIVGKWDRQLGTGVDQQILHLYAAGNSILDIPVSYTHLTLPTSDLG
;
A
#
# COMPACT_ATOMS: atom_id res chain seq x y z
N MET A 1 -22.15 15.77 -30.04
CA MET A 1 -21.02 14.84 -30.09
C MET A 1 -20.65 14.45 -28.68
N LYS A 2 -20.92 13.21 -28.32
CA LYS A 2 -20.47 12.69 -27.04
C LYS A 2 -18.99 12.36 -27.17
N LYS A 3 -18.15 13.08 -26.46
CA LYS A 3 -16.78 12.63 -26.29
C LYS A 3 -16.80 11.37 -25.46
N GLU A 4 -16.47 10.24 -26.06
CA GLU A 4 -16.21 9.03 -25.31
C GLU A 4 -15.09 9.33 -24.33
N ARG A 5 -15.41 9.23 -23.04
CA ARG A 5 -14.37 9.19 -22.02
C ARG A 5 -13.60 7.91 -22.26
N LYS A 6 -12.39 8.03 -22.75
CA LYS A 6 -11.45 6.92 -22.69
C LYS A 6 -11.38 6.49 -21.24
N GLN A 7 -12.00 5.35 -20.96
CA GLN A 7 -11.70 4.66 -19.72
C GLN A 7 -10.21 4.36 -19.77
N THR A 8 -9.46 5.10 -19.00
CA THR A 8 -8.09 4.71 -18.75
C THR A 8 -8.17 3.40 -17.98
N LYS A 9 -8.01 2.29 -18.70
CA LYS A 9 -7.80 1.01 -18.06
C LYS A 9 -6.67 1.20 -17.06
N LYS A 10 -6.98 1.00 -15.78
CA LYS A 10 -5.92 0.82 -14.78
C LYS A 10 -4.99 -0.25 -15.34
N PRO A 11 -3.69 -0.01 -15.39
CA PRO A 11 -2.79 -1.06 -15.84
C PRO A 11 -3.03 -2.28 -14.96
N GLU A 12 -3.38 -3.38 -15.57
CA GLU A 12 -3.41 -4.66 -14.90
C GLU A 12 -1.96 -4.98 -14.55
N THR A 13 -1.57 -4.60 -13.35
CA THR A 13 -0.26 -4.97 -12.86
C THR A 13 -0.36 -6.40 -12.37
N ASN A 14 -0.22 -7.34 -13.29
CA ASN A 14 0.04 -8.70 -12.90
C ASN A 14 1.39 -8.71 -12.21
N PHE A 15 1.35 -8.95 -10.91
CA PHE A 15 2.59 -9.07 -10.15
C PHE A 15 3.31 -10.34 -10.57
N ASP A 16 4.57 -10.20 -10.93
CA ASP A 16 5.40 -11.32 -11.33
C ASP A 16 5.94 -12.06 -10.10
N TYR A 17 5.15 -12.99 -9.58
CA TYR A 17 5.53 -13.80 -8.43
C TYR A 17 6.78 -14.63 -8.71
N THR A 18 6.90 -15.19 -9.90
CA THR A 18 8.03 -16.01 -10.27
C THR A 18 9.32 -15.20 -10.31
N GLY A 19 9.30 -14.04 -10.95
CA GLY A 19 10.45 -13.15 -10.99
C GLY A 19 10.84 -12.64 -9.61
N PHE A 20 9.87 -12.38 -8.75
CA PHE A 20 10.12 -11.98 -7.37
C PHE A 20 10.81 -13.10 -6.58
N GLU A 21 10.32 -14.33 -6.67
CA GLU A 21 10.91 -15.48 -6.00
C GLU A 21 12.32 -15.75 -6.49
N GLU A 22 12.54 -15.71 -7.80
CA GLU A 22 13.87 -15.89 -8.40
C GLU A 22 14.86 -14.86 -7.88
N LYS A 23 14.44 -13.61 -7.79
CA LYS A 23 15.29 -12.55 -7.26
C LYS A 23 15.58 -12.76 -5.78
N ALA A 24 14.58 -13.13 -4.99
CA ALA A 24 14.75 -13.41 -3.57
C ALA A 24 15.72 -14.58 -3.34
N ILE A 25 15.59 -15.65 -4.11
CA ILE A 25 16.47 -16.80 -4.03
C ILE A 25 17.91 -16.39 -4.39
N ARG A 26 18.08 -15.61 -5.44
CA ARG A 26 19.40 -15.12 -5.87
C ARG A 26 20.04 -14.25 -4.81
N ASP A 27 19.28 -13.30 -4.26
CA ASP A 27 19.78 -12.41 -3.22
C ASP A 27 20.20 -13.21 -1.98
N LEU A 28 19.40 -14.20 -1.59
CA LEU A 28 19.74 -15.06 -0.46
C LEU A 28 21.00 -15.87 -0.70
N ARG A 29 21.17 -16.42 -1.92
CA ARG A 29 22.36 -17.19 -2.28
C ARG A 29 23.62 -16.33 -2.36
N GLU A 30 23.48 -15.07 -2.70
CA GLU A 30 24.58 -14.09 -2.74
C GLU A 30 24.89 -13.49 -1.37
N GLY A 31 24.17 -13.91 -0.33
CA GLY A 31 24.36 -13.38 1.03
C GLY A 31 23.75 -12.00 1.26
N LYS A 32 22.89 -11.54 0.38
CA LYS A 32 22.19 -10.28 0.56
C LYS A 32 21.02 -10.45 1.52
N ASP A 33 20.77 -9.43 2.33
CA ASP A 33 19.64 -9.43 3.23
C ASP A 33 18.34 -9.24 2.46
N LEU A 34 17.31 -10.01 2.82
CA LEU A 34 15.97 -9.85 2.26
C LEU A 34 15.19 -8.73 2.94
N VAL A 35 15.64 -8.32 4.11
CA VAL A 35 15.07 -7.25 4.92
C VAL A 35 16.07 -6.10 5.04
N GLY A 36 15.69 -5.02 5.71
CA GLY A 36 16.51 -3.82 5.78
C GLY A 36 16.25 -2.88 4.61
N LYS A 37 16.97 -1.78 4.55
CA LYS A 37 16.70 -0.70 3.59
C LYS A 37 16.70 -1.15 2.12
N GLU A 38 17.57 -2.08 1.76
CA GLU A 38 17.71 -2.57 0.39
C GLU A 38 17.08 -3.95 0.18
N GLY A 39 16.39 -4.46 1.19
CA GLY A 39 15.79 -5.79 1.14
C GLY A 39 14.60 -5.88 0.17
N ILE A 40 14.51 -6.99 -0.52
CA ILE A 40 13.40 -7.23 -1.46
C ILE A 40 12.05 -7.31 -0.75
N LEU A 41 12.00 -7.86 0.45
CA LEU A 41 10.78 -7.91 1.26
C LEU A 41 10.38 -6.52 1.76
N THR A 42 11.34 -5.71 2.13
CA THR A 42 11.11 -4.31 2.53
C THR A 42 10.54 -3.50 1.38
N GLY A 43 11.08 -3.68 0.18
CA GLY A 43 10.57 -3.05 -1.04
C GLY A 43 9.14 -3.47 -1.37
N MET A 44 8.78 -4.71 -1.10
CA MET A 44 7.42 -5.20 -1.27
C MET A 44 6.45 -4.51 -0.29
N ILE A 45 6.82 -4.39 0.98
CA ILE A 45 6.03 -3.67 1.98
C ILE A 45 5.81 -2.23 1.54
N GLN A 46 6.85 -1.56 1.10
CA GLN A 46 6.76 -0.19 0.59
C GLN A 46 5.74 -0.05 -0.53
N ARG A 47 5.77 -0.94 -1.51
CA ARG A 47 4.83 -0.90 -2.63
C ARG A 47 3.39 -1.09 -2.20
N ILE A 48 3.15 -2.06 -1.32
CA ILE A 48 1.81 -2.36 -0.84
C ILE A 48 1.25 -1.21 -0.01
N VAL A 49 2.05 -0.64 0.87
CA VAL A 49 1.63 0.52 1.68
C VAL A 49 1.30 1.71 0.79
N ASN A 50 2.14 2.01 -0.19
CA ASN A 50 1.85 3.09 -1.14
C ASN A 50 0.58 2.84 -1.94
N ALA A 51 0.34 1.61 -2.39
CA ALA A 51 -0.88 1.26 -3.10
C ALA A 51 -2.13 1.40 -2.21
N ALA A 52 -2.04 0.99 -0.95
CA ALA A 52 -3.13 1.12 0.01
C ALA A 52 -3.47 2.59 0.29
N LEU A 53 -2.47 3.43 0.42
CA LEU A 53 -2.67 4.88 0.61
C LEU A 53 -3.39 5.51 -0.59
N GLU A 54 -3.02 5.12 -1.80
CA GLU A 54 -3.72 5.57 -3.01
C GLU A 54 -5.19 5.13 -3.01
N GLY A 55 -5.47 3.90 -2.62
CA GLY A 55 -6.83 3.38 -2.51
C GLY A 55 -7.66 4.12 -1.48
N GLU A 56 -7.08 4.47 -0.34
CA GLU A 56 -7.75 5.26 0.69
C GLU A 56 -8.15 6.65 0.16
N LEU A 57 -7.26 7.31 -0.56
CA LEU A 57 -7.60 8.61 -1.15
C LEU A 57 -8.67 8.49 -2.22
N ASP A 58 -8.61 7.49 -3.07
CA ASP A 58 -9.65 7.24 -4.08
C ASP A 58 -11.03 7.11 -3.44
N GLU A 59 -11.13 6.34 -2.37
CA GLU A 59 -12.38 6.16 -1.62
C GLU A 59 -12.86 7.46 -0.98
N HIS A 60 -11.95 8.21 -0.40
CA HIS A 60 -12.25 9.51 0.19
C HIS A 60 -12.83 10.49 -0.84
N LEU A 61 -12.22 10.56 -2.01
CA LEU A 61 -12.67 11.45 -3.08
C LEU A 61 -14.04 11.04 -3.63
N VAL A 62 -14.30 9.74 -3.75
CA VAL A 62 -15.61 9.22 -4.16
C VAL A 62 -16.68 9.61 -3.14
N THR A 63 -16.42 9.42 -1.85
CA THR A 63 -17.34 9.78 -0.78
C THR A 63 -17.63 11.28 -0.79
N GLN A 64 -16.62 12.11 -0.98
CA GLN A 64 -16.82 13.56 -1.03
C GLN A 64 -17.66 13.99 -2.25
N LYS A 65 -17.45 13.34 -3.38
CA LYS A 65 -18.25 13.62 -4.57
C LYS A 65 -19.72 13.27 -4.37
N GLU A 66 -20.01 12.19 -3.66
CA GLU A 66 -21.37 11.77 -3.35
C GLU A 66 -22.14 12.78 -2.50
N ILE A 67 -21.44 13.49 -1.62
CA ILE A 67 -22.03 14.54 -0.79
C ILE A 67 -21.94 15.93 -1.43
N GLY A 68 -21.57 16.00 -2.70
CA GLY A 68 -21.54 17.26 -3.47
C GLY A 68 -20.32 18.13 -3.24
N GLN A 69 -19.30 17.64 -2.58
CA GLN A 69 -18.06 18.38 -2.39
C GLN A 69 -17.09 18.16 -3.53
N LYS A 70 -16.49 19.27 -3.98
CA LYS A 70 -15.47 19.22 -5.02
C LYS A 70 -14.11 19.07 -4.35
N ASN A 71 -13.46 17.96 -4.64
CA ASN A 71 -12.10 17.71 -4.18
C ASN A 71 -11.36 16.92 -5.25
N ARG A 72 -10.05 16.97 -5.23
CA ARG A 72 -9.22 16.26 -6.19
C ARG A 72 -7.84 15.95 -5.59
N ARG A 73 -7.12 15.06 -6.26
CA ARG A 73 -5.74 14.77 -5.94
C ARG A 73 -4.87 16.01 -6.08
N ASN A 74 -3.91 16.16 -5.19
CA ASN A 74 -3.00 17.31 -5.17
C ASN A 74 -1.57 16.86 -4.84
N GLY A 75 -1.03 15.98 -5.66
CA GLY A 75 0.34 15.49 -5.50
C GLY A 75 0.53 14.55 -4.32
N HIS A 76 1.77 14.42 -3.91
CA HIS A 76 2.22 13.52 -2.86
C HIS A 76 3.18 14.22 -1.92
N THR A 77 3.24 13.75 -0.69
CA THR A 77 4.36 14.03 0.20
C THR A 77 5.28 12.82 0.23
N SER A 78 6.42 12.96 0.86
CA SER A 78 7.35 11.86 1.06
C SER A 78 7.72 11.80 2.52
N LYS A 79 7.71 10.61 3.08
CA LYS A 79 8.21 10.38 4.44
C LYS A 79 8.76 8.98 4.59
N GLN A 80 9.63 8.82 5.56
CA GLN A 80 10.16 7.52 5.94
C GLN A 80 9.41 7.00 7.15
N ILE A 81 9.02 5.73 7.09
CA ILE A 81 8.45 5.03 8.23
C ILE A 81 9.27 3.77 8.53
N ASP A 82 9.24 3.36 9.77
CA ASP A 82 9.88 2.13 10.20
C ASP A 82 8.88 0.98 10.16
N THR A 83 9.34 -0.16 9.66
CA THR A 83 8.59 -1.42 9.67
C THR A 83 9.42 -2.50 10.33
N SER A 84 8.83 -3.64 10.64
CA SER A 84 9.58 -4.77 11.18
C SER A 84 10.62 -5.31 10.20
N MET A 85 10.47 -5.00 8.91
CA MET A 85 11.41 -5.40 7.86
C MET A 85 12.46 -4.32 7.54
N GLY A 86 12.41 -3.18 8.21
CA GLY A 86 13.32 -2.06 8.01
C GLY A 86 12.61 -0.77 7.59
N PRO A 87 13.36 0.32 7.39
CA PRO A 87 12.77 1.59 6.99
C PRO A 87 12.29 1.55 5.54
N VAL A 88 11.15 2.16 5.29
CA VAL A 88 10.60 2.32 3.94
C VAL A 88 10.23 3.78 3.70
N GLU A 89 10.42 4.22 2.47
CA GLU A 89 9.96 5.52 2.05
C GLU A 89 8.57 5.38 1.45
N ILE A 90 7.64 6.15 1.97
CA ILE A 90 6.28 6.17 1.46
C ILE A 90 5.94 7.54 0.89
N HIS A 91 4.98 7.55 -0.03
CA HIS A 91 4.53 8.75 -0.72
C HIS A 91 3.03 8.94 -0.52
N PRO A 92 2.60 9.41 0.68
CA PRO A 92 1.20 9.65 0.93
C PRO A 92 0.62 10.65 -0.05
N PRO A 93 -0.50 10.32 -0.71
CA PRO A 93 -1.14 11.25 -1.61
C PRO A 93 -1.85 12.34 -0.83
N ARG A 94 -2.00 13.50 -1.46
CA ARG A 94 -2.68 14.65 -0.89
C ARG A 94 -3.93 14.97 -1.70
N ASP A 95 -4.91 15.53 -1.03
CA ASP A 95 -6.08 16.11 -1.66
C ASP A 95 -5.99 17.64 -1.61
N ARG A 96 -6.71 18.30 -2.50
CA ARG A 96 -6.69 19.76 -2.61
C ARG A 96 -7.24 20.43 -1.37
N GLU A 97 -8.28 19.86 -0.77
CA GLU A 97 -8.97 20.44 0.38
C GLU A 97 -8.30 20.11 1.71
N SER A 98 -7.24 19.33 1.68
CA SER A 98 -6.49 18.89 2.87
C SER A 98 -7.38 18.20 3.91
N SER A 99 -8.41 17.52 3.45
CA SER A 99 -9.37 16.81 4.32
C SER A 99 -9.07 15.33 4.48
N PHE A 100 -8.16 14.81 3.66
CA PHE A 100 -7.83 13.39 3.67
C PHE A 100 -6.90 13.05 4.83
N GLU A 101 -7.31 12.07 5.62
CA GLU A 101 -6.50 11.52 6.69
C GLU A 101 -6.29 10.02 6.45
N PRO A 102 -5.07 9.60 6.08
CA PRO A 102 -4.78 8.18 5.90
C PRO A 102 -4.97 7.40 7.20
N GLN A 103 -5.54 6.21 7.10
CA GLN A 103 -5.77 5.34 8.24
C GLN A 103 -4.64 4.34 8.45
N ILE A 104 -4.08 3.83 7.34
CA ILE A 104 -3.05 2.81 7.43
C ILE A 104 -1.75 3.36 8.02
N VAL A 105 -1.41 4.59 7.68
CA VAL A 105 -0.30 5.33 8.27
C VAL A 105 -0.77 6.76 8.48
N GLY A 106 -0.99 7.13 9.72
CA GLY A 106 -1.44 8.47 10.07
C GLY A 106 -0.39 9.53 9.72
N LYS A 107 -0.84 10.77 9.62
CA LYS A 107 -0.03 11.91 9.18
C LYS A 107 1.26 12.08 10.01
N TRP A 108 1.21 11.76 11.29
CA TRP A 108 2.32 11.90 12.21
C TRP A 108 2.97 10.58 12.61
N ASP A 109 2.50 9.47 12.07
CA ASP A 109 3.04 8.17 12.39
C ASP A 109 4.42 8.01 11.76
N ARG A 110 5.33 7.42 12.51
CA ARG A 110 6.68 7.09 12.05
C ARG A 110 6.90 5.59 11.91
N GLN A 111 5.92 4.80 12.32
CA GLN A 111 5.98 3.35 12.29
C GLN A 111 4.72 2.81 11.65
N LEU A 112 4.88 1.71 10.92
CA LEU A 112 3.74 0.95 10.46
C LEU A 112 3.10 0.26 11.66
N GLY A 113 1.78 0.21 11.69
CA GLY A 113 1.05 -0.41 12.79
C GLY A 113 1.50 -1.84 13.07
N THR A 114 1.49 -2.24 14.33
CA THR A 114 1.94 -3.55 14.77
C THR A 114 1.21 -4.66 14.02
N GLY A 115 1.96 -5.52 13.38
CA GLY A 115 1.42 -6.67 12.65
C GLY A 115 0.91 -6.39 11.24
N VAL A 116 0.85 -5.13 10.80
CA VAL A 116 0.39 -4.80 9.44
C VAL A 116 1.31 -5.37 8.38
N ASP A 117 2.61 -5.25 8.56
CA ASP A 117 3.60 -5.80 7.65
C ASP A 117 3.55 -7.34 7.60
N GLN A 118 3.34 -8.00 8.71
CA GLN A 118 3.15 -9.44 8.75
C GLN A 118 1.86 -9.87 8.06
N GLN A 119 0.80 -9.11 8.23
CA GLN A 119 -0.46 -9.36 7.54
C GLN A 119 -0.30 -9.20 6.03
N ILE A 120 0.43 -8.20 5.57
CA ILE A 120 0.74 -8.00 4.16
C ILE A 120 1.50 -9.21 3.60
N LEU A 121 2.52 -9.66 4.30
CA LEU A 121 3.30 -10.84 3.91
C LEU A 121 2.43 -12.10 3.85
N HIS A 122 1.53 -12.26 4.79
CA HIS A 122 0.62 -13.38 4.83
C HIS A 122 -0.35 -13.40 3.65
N LEU A 123 -0.93 -12.24 3.34
CA LEU A 123 -1.80 -12.10 2.17
C LEU A 123 -1.05 -12.41 0.87
N TYR A 124 0.18 -11.94 0.77
CA TYR A 124 1.02 -12.21 -0.36
C TYR A 124 1.33 -13.71 -0.50
N ALA A 125 1.70 -14.37 0.59
CA ALA A 125 1.99 -15.80 0.60
C ALA A 125 0.77 -16.66 0.23
N ALA A 126 -0.43 -16.16 0.46
CA ALA A 126 -1.66 -16.80 0.03
C ALA A 126 -1.97 -16.65 -1.46
N GLY A 127 -1.10 -15.95 -2.21
CA GLY A 127 -1.25 -15.77 -3.65
C GLY A 127 -2.18 -14.61 -4.07
N ASN A 128 -2.53 -13.73 -3.14
CA ASN A 128 -3.35 -12.57 -3.47
C ASN A 128 -2.55 -11.49 -4.18
N SER A 129 -3.12 -10.92 -5.21
CA SER A 129 -2.56 -9.75 -5.87
C SER A 129 -2.68 -8.51 -4.97
N ILE A 130 -1.75 -7.57 -5.12
CA ILE A 130 -1.84 -6.27 -4.44
C ILE A 130 -3.17 -5.57 -4.73
N LEU A 131 -3.69 -5.73 -5.93
CA LEU A 131 -4.95 -5.11 -6.34
C LEU A 131 -6.17 -5.78 -5.72
N ASP A 132 -6.01 -7.00 -5.23
CA ASP A 132 -7.09 -7.76 -4.60
C ASP A 132 -7.16 -7.50 -3.10
N ILE A 133 -6.27 -6.70 -2.55
CA ILE A 133 -6.34 -6.33 -1.15
C ILE A 133 -7.44 -5.29 -0.98
N PRO A 134 -8.56 -5.64 -0.33
CA PRO A 134 -9.63 -4.68 -0.12
C PRO A 134 -9.18 -3.54 0.78
N VAL A 135 -9.65 -2.34 0.49
CA VAL A 135 -9.38 -1.16 1.34
C VAL A 135 -9.82 -1.42 2.76
N SER A 136 -10.86 -2.22 2.96
CA SER A 136 -11.31 -2.62 4.29
C SER A 136 -10.25 -3.32 5.13
N TYR A 137 -9.24 -3.92 4.52
CA TYR A 137 -8.13 -4.50 5.27
C TYR A 137 -7.24 -3.46 5.93
N THR A 138 -7.29 -2.22 5.50
CA THR A 138 -6.56 -1.14 6.15
C THR A 138 -7.09 -0.84 7.54
N HIS A 139 -8.32 -1.25 7.79
CA HIS A 139 -8.96 -1.08 9.10
C HIS A 139 -8.95 -2.34 9.94
N LEU A 140 -8.29 -3.35 9.47
CA LEU A 140 -8.21 -4.55 10.21
C LEU A 140 -7.42 -4.35 11.46
N THR A 141 -8.14 -4.21 12.48
CA THR A 141 -7.66 -4.75 13.72
C THR A 141 -7.50 -6.22 13.51
N LEU A 142 -6.30 -6.64 13.61
CA LEU A 142 -6.05 -8.04 13.61
C LEU A 142 -6.92 -8.69 14.63
N PRO A 143 -7.66 -9.63 14.22
CA PRO A 143 -8.29 -10.45 15.18
C PRO A 143 -7.26 -11.28 15.83
N THR A 144 -6.89 -10.81 16.77
CA THR A 144 -6.07 -11.51 17.62
C THR A 144 -6.68 -12.60 18.29
N SER A 145 -7.72 -12.70 17.98
CA SER A 145 -8.47 -13.44 18.59
C SER A 145 -8.18 -14.70 18.81
N ASP A 146 -7.76 -14.87 18.14
CA ASP A 146 -8.30 -15.88 18.21
C ASP A 146 -7.74 -16.96 17.98
N LEU A 147 -6.83 -16.87 18.34
CA LEU A 147 -6.16 -17.92 18.57
C LEU A 147 -6.32 -18.49 19.88
N GLY A 148 -7.45 -18.69 20.09
CA GLY A 148 -7.68 -19.52 21.23
C GLY A 148 -7.09 -20.89 21.03
#